data_70fc8fa74876dcbc98e1ce9f8e57d8ea
#
_entry.id   70fc8fa74876dcbc98e1ce9f8e57d8ea
#
_cell.length_a   1.000
_cell.length_b   1.000
_cell.length_c   1.000
_cell.angle_alpha   90.00
_cell.angle_beta   90.00
_cell.angle_gamma   90.00
#
_symmetry.space_group_name_H-M   'P 1'
#
loop_
_entity.id
_entity.type
_entity.pdbx_description
1 polymer ?
#
loop_
_entity_poly.entity_id
_entity_poly.type
_entity_poly.pdbx_seq_one_letter_code
_entity_poly.pdbx_strand_id
1 'polypeptide(L)'
;MTSCSNCGTTLIGDFCQACGQKRFVESDRRFGHLLSQFAASATDLDGRFWRTIRALAFQPGLLSREYFDGRRARWISPVSLFLAVSVVYFIAPSLGGDLTLQFNQQVSGRLRQLALGPDETLSAQQLASSGQPYSALTAPWIEKRVHQRDEAARAASGGTSGYSYRDYRLAYDAKANDVSKALVILHVPIAALALLLMFAGQRRYYAEHFVFALHYLSFWMLSLQVVLQLSNLLNLLPAVLHPPDAAYDWLMRTLLPAYAVFAVRRAYSTGWPKALLGAFGLVAAIVLFNLFVYHAVQFVVTFALT
;
A
#
# COMPACT_ATOMS: atom_id res chain seq x y z
N MET A 1 -32.31 -28.42 -1.94
CA MET A 1 -31.61 -28.15 -0.66
C MET A 1 -30.22 -27.64 -1.02
N THR A 2 -29.79 -26.48 -0.47
CA THR A 2 -28.47 -25.88 -0.77
C THR A 2 -27.43 -26.43 0.21
N SER A 3 -26.28 -26.83 -0.29
CA SER A 3 -25.14 -27.27 0.53
C SER A 3 -24.25 -26.08 0.92
N CYS A 4 -23.62 -26.17 2.08
CA CYS A 4 -22.67 -25.17 2.54
C CYS A 4 -21.41 -25.18 1.67
N SER A 5 -21.04 -24.04 1.10
CA SER A 5 -19.85 -23.92 0.23
C SER A 5 -18.53 -24.17 0.96
N ASN A 6 -18.50 -24.10 2.30
CA ASN A 6 -17.30 -24.33 3.11
C ASN A 6 -17.10 -25.80 3.51
N CYS A 7 -18.15 -26.48 4.00
CA CYS A 7 -18.03 -27.82 4.56
C CYS A 7 -18.93 -28.89 3.88
N GLY A 8 -19.76 -28.50 2.92
CA GLY A 8 -20.64 -29.41 2.20
C GLY A 8 -21.92 -29.83 2.93
N THR A 9 -22.09 -29.49 4.22
CA THR A 9 -23.27 -29.84 5.02
C THR A 9 -24.52 -29.18 4.44
N THR A 10 -25.67 -29.89 4.41
CA THR A 10 -26.96 -29.35 3.98
C THR A 10 -27.38 -28.18 4.89
N LEU A 11 -27.74 -27.05 4.30
CA LEU A 11 -28.16 -25.85 5.03
C LEU A 11 -29.66 -25.95 5.36
N ILE A 12 -30.00 -25.72 6.64
CA ILE A 12 -31.37 -25.65 7.12
C ILE A 12 -31.82 -24.17 7.26
N GLY A 13 -30.85 -23.26 7.50
CA GLY A 13 -31.10 -21.83 7.71
C GLY A 13 -30.05 -20.94 7.01
N ASP A 14 -29.90 -19.70 7.48
CA ASP A 14 -28.97 -18.74 6.94
C ASP A 14 -27.52 -18.97 7.39
N PHE A 15 -27.32 -19.77 8.43
CA PHE A 15 -26.02 -20.17 8.92
C PHE A 15 -25.86 -21.69 8.90
N CYS A 16 -24.68 -22.16 8.55
CA CYS A 16 -24.36 -23.58 8.58
C CYS A 16 -24.21 -24.06 10.04
N GLN A 17 -24.98 -25.06 10.43
CA GLN A 17 -24.92 -25.63 11.78
C GLN A 17 -23.61 -26.36 12.09
N ALA A 18 -22.86 -26.80 11.06
CA ALA A 18 -21.61 -27.53 11.27
C ALA A 18 -20.39 -26.63 11.35
N CYS A 19 -20.34 -25.50 10.62
CA CYS A 19 -19.14 -24.65 10.55
C CYS A 19 -19.41 -23.16 10.80
N GLY A 20 -20.64 -22.76 11.08
CA GLY A 20 -21.02 -21.39 11.39
C GLY A 20 -21.00 -20.43 10.17
N GLN A 21 -20.63 -20.90 8.97
CA GLN A 21 -20.58 -20.02 7.81
C GLN A 21 -21.97 -19.57 7.42
N LYS A 22 -22.14 -18.25 7.22
CA LYS A 22 -23.36 -17.69 6.63
C LYS A 22 -23.55 -18.25 5.22
N ARG A 23 -24.82 -18.53 4.85
CA ARG A 23 -25.18 -18.92 3.49
C ARG A 23 -24.62 -17.91 2.51
N PHE A 24 -23.88 -18.40 1.51
CA PHE A 24 -23.38 -17.57 0.44
C PHE A 24 -24.51 -17.28 -0.55
N VAL A 25 -24.77 -16.00 -0.79
CA VAL A 25 -25.70 -15.51 -1.80
C VAL A 25 -24.97 -14.63 -2.81
N GLU A 26 -25.49 -14.51 -4.01
CA GLU A 26 -24.81 -13.79 -5.09
C GLU A 26 -24.62 -12.29 -4.78
N SER A 27 -25.51 -11.71 -3.96
CA SER A 27 -25.37 -10.34 -3.42
C SER A 27 -24.10 -10.15 -2.59
N ASP A 28 -23.54 -11.21 -1.99
CA ASP A 28 -22.30 -11.17 -1.21
C ASP A 28 -21.05 -10.89 -2.06
N ARG A 29 -21.18 -10.92 -3.39
CA ARG A 29 -20.15 -10.52 -4.36
C ARG A 29 -20.18 -9.03 -4.68
N ARG A 30 -21.13 -8.26 -4.14
CA ARG A 30 -21.21 -6.82 -4.35
C ARG A 30 -20.25 -6.09 -3.42
N PHE A 31 -19.66 -5.02 -3.93
CA PHE A 31 -18.66 -4.23 -3.20
C PHE A 31 -19.16 -3.67 -1.86
N GLY A 32 -20.41 -3.20 -1.80
CA GLY A 32 -21.00 -2.70 -0.55
C GLY A 32 -21.07 -3.73 0.59
N HIS A 33 -21.19 -5.02 0.26
CA HIS A 33 -21.20 -6.09 1.26
C HIS A 33 -19.82 -6.36 1.86
N LEU A 34 -18.74 -6.12 1.10
CA LEU A 34 -17.37 -6.18 1.61
C LEU A 34 -17.13 -5.17 2.73
N LEU A 35 -17.63 -3.95 2.56
CA LEU A 35 -17.52 -2.88 3.57
C LEU A 35 -18.35 -3.16 4.83
N SER A 36 -19.55 -3.73 4.68
CA SER A 36 -20.39 -4.07 5.85
C SER A 36 -19.83 -5.21 6.69
N GLN A 37 -19.14 -6.17 6.08
CA GLN A 37 -18.44 -7.26 6.79
C GLN A 37 -17.28 -6.74 7.66
N PHE A 38 -16.67 -5.62 7.26
CA PHE A 38 -15.59 -5.01 8.02
C PHE A 38 -16.02 -4.58 9.42
N ALA A 39 -17.15 -3.88 9.53
CA ALA A 39 -17.66 -3.39 10.82
C ALA A 39 -17.93 -4.54 11.83
N ALA A 40 -18.26 -5.74 11.33
CA ALA A 40 -18.58 -6.89 12.17
C ALA A 40 -17.36 -7.74 12.59
N SER A 41 -16.20 -7.58 11.93
CA SER A 41 -15.07 -8.50 12.07
C SER A 41 -13.88 -7.94 12.86
N ALA A 42 -13.95 -6.70 13.36
CA ALA A 42 -12.80 -6.00 13.94
C ALA A 42 -12.31 -6.57 15.30
N THR A 43 -13.03 -7.53 15.90
CA THR A 43 -12.76 -8.02 17.27
C THR A 43 -12.21 -9.44 17.36
N ASP A 44 -12.05 -10.15 16.24
CA ASP A 44 -11.75 -11.59 16.24
C ASP A 44 -10.28 -11.88 15.86
N LEU A 45 -9.35 -11.58 16.76
CA LEU A 45 -7.90 -11.90 16.64
C LEU A 45 -7.59 -13.36 17.08
N ASP A 46 -8.51 -14.30 16.89
CA ASP A 46 -8.39 -15.70 17.21
C ASP A 46 -7.37 -16.45 16.34
N GLY A 47 -7.25 -17.76 16.55
CA GLY A 47 -6.41 -18.66 15.74
C GLY A 47 -6.63 -18.56 14.22
N ARG A 48 -7.74 -17.94 13.77
CA ARG A 48 -8.00 -17.59 12.36
C ARG A 48 -7.00 -16.56 11.82
N PHE A 49 -6.59 -15.57 12.64
CA PHE A 49 -5.62 -14.55 12.22
C PHE A 49 -4.28 -15.17 11.84
N TRP A 50 -3.68 -15.94 12.74
CA TRP A 50 -2.38 -16.56 12.48
C TRP A 50 -2.42 -17.58 11.33
N ARG A 51 -3.52 -18.31 11.21
CA ARG A 51 -3.76 -19.19 10.05
C ARG A 51 -3.80 -18.41 8.75
N THR A 52 -4.47 -17.26 8.74
CA THR A 52 -4.59 -16.40 7.55
C THR A 52 -3.24 -15.79 7.18
N ILE A 53 -2.47 -15.27 8.16
CA ILE A 53 -1.12 -14.74 7.93
C ILE A 53 -0.18 -15.83 7.37
N ARG A 54 -0.22 -17.04 7.93
CA ARG A 54 0.59 -18.15 7.42
C ARG A 54 0.18 -18.54 5.98
N ALA A 55 -1.11 -18.59 5.69
CA ALA A 55 -1.60 -18.87 4.34
C ALA A 55 -1.23 -17.74 3.36
N LEU A 56 -1.31 -16.47 3.78
CA LEU A 56 -0.88 -15.32 3.01
C LEU A 56 0.61 -15.42 2.64
N ALA A 57 1.47 -15.71 3.61
CA ALA A 57 2.92 -15.74 3.41
C ALA A 57 3.38 -16.94 2.55
N PHE A 58 2.86 -18.14 2.81
CA PHE A 58 3.43 -19.39 2.27
C PHE A 58 2.56 -20.09 1.24
N GLN A 59 1.34 -19.60 0.99
CA GLN A 59 0.42 -20.23 0.03
C GLN A 59 -0.17 -19.19 -0.92
N PRO A 60 0.64 -18.66 -1.88
CA PRO A 60 0.23 -17.60 -2.80
C PRO A 60 -1.12 -17.90 -3.46
N GLY A 61 -2.04 -16.93 -3.40
CA GLY A 61 -3.35 -16.99 -4.04
C GLY A 61 -4.38 -17.90 -3.37
N LEU A 62 -4.02 -18.65 -2.30
CA LEU A 62 -4.97 -19.51 -1.61
C LEU A 62 -6.16 -18.72 -1.05
N LEU A 63 -5.90 -17.66 -0.30
CA LEU A 63 -6.95 -16.87 0.34
C LEU A 63 -7.93 -16.30 -0.68
N SER A 64 -7.42 -15.77 -1.79
CA SER A 64 -8.25 -15.27 -2.88
C SER A 64 -9.06 -16.38 -3.53
N ARG A 65 -8.47 -17.56 -3.76
CA ARG A 65 -9.16 -18.72 -4.33
C ARG A 65 -10.29 -19.19 -3.42
N GLU A 66 -10.00 -19.38 -2.13
CA GLU A 66 -11.00 -19.77 -1.13
C GLU A 66 -12.16 -18.76 -1.05
N TYR A 67 -11.83 -17.46 -1.11
CA TYR A 67 -12.83 -16.41 -1.14
C TYR A 67 -13.72 -16.48 -2.38
N PHE A 68 -13.15 -16.70 -3.57
CA PHE A 68 -13.89 -16.83 -4.83
C PHE A 68 -14.83 -18.05 -4.83
N ASP A 69 -14.36 -19.14 -4.23
CA ASP A 69 -15.14 -20.38 -4.08
C ASP A 69 -16.18 -20.31 -2.94
N GLY A 70 -16.26 -19.16 -2.22
CA GLY A 70 -17.21 -18.96 -1.13
C GLY A 70 -16.81 -19.60 0.20
N ARG A 71 -15.60 -20.16 0.33
CA ARG A 71 -15.08 -20.79 1.56
C ARG A 71 -14.41 -19.76 2.46
N ARG A 72 -15.18 -19.12 3.35
CA ARG A 72 -14.75 -17.95 4.13
C ARG A 72 -14.63 -18.19 5.63
N ALA A 73 -15.29 -19.22 6.18
CA ALA A 73 -15.44 -19.41 7.62
C ALA A 73 -14.12 -19.54 8.40
N ARG A 74 -13.09 -20.10 7.76
CA ARG A 74 -11.79 -20.35 8.38
C ARG A 74 -10.80 -19.20 8.30
N TRP A 75 -11.12 -18.15 7.55
CA TRP A 75 -10.25 -17.02 7.26
C TRP A 75 -10.82 -15.72 7.81
N ILE A 76 -9.97 -14.77 8.16
CA ILE A 76 -10.43 -13.40 8.43
C ILE A 76 -10.82 -12.70 7.11
N SER A 77 -11.66 -11.67 7.23
CA SER A 77 -12.11 -10.95 6.03
C SER A 77 -10.93 -10.26 5.33
N PRO A 78 -10.93 -10.17 3.98
CA PRO A 78 -9.84 -9.53 3.23
C PRO A 78 -9.57 -8.08 3.66
N VAL A 79 -10.63 -7.32 3.97
CA VAL A 79 -10.51 -5.92 4.42
C VAL A 79 -9.92 -5.87 5.83
N SER A 80 -10.37 -6.73 6.76
CA SER A 80 -9.81 -6.80 8.11
C SER A 80 -8.33 -7.22 8.10
N LEU A 81 -7.95 -8.16 7.23
CA LEU A 81 -6.57 -8.56 7.04
C LEU A 81 -5.71 -7.38 6.57
N PHE A 82 -6.15 -6.68 5.51
CA PHE A 82 -5.44 -5.54 4.96
C PHE A 82 -5.24 -4.44 6.01
N LEU A 83 -6.28 -4.10 6.77
CA LEU A 83 -6.19 -3.09 7.81
C LEU A 83 -5.29 -3.52 8.97
N ALA A 84 -5.39 -4.77 9.43
CA ALA A 84 -4.50 -5.27 10.48
C ALA A 84 -3.03 -5.23 10.05
N VAL A 85 -2.74 -5.67 8.82
CA VAL A 85 -1.38 -5.59 8.25
C VAL A 85 -0.93 -4.13 8.07
N SER A 86 -1.83 -3.23 7.62
CA SER A 86 -1.53 -1.81 7.49
C SER A 86 -1.17 -1.17 8.83
N VAL A 87 -1.91 -1.50 9.90
CA VAL A 87 -1.61 -1.03 11.26
C VAL A 87 -0.22 -1.48 11.69
N VAL A 88 0.11 -2.76 11.51
CA VAL A 88 1.45 -3.27 11.82
C VAL A 88 2.52 -2.57 10.98
N TYR A 89 2.28 -2.38 9.68
CA TYR A 89 3.21 -1.73 8.77
C TYR A 89 3.51 -0.28 9.17
N PHE A 90 2.51 0.49 9.60
CA PHE A 90 2.68 1.91 9.93
C PHE A 90 3.09 2.18 11.38
N ILE A 91 2.83 1.26 12.31
CA ILE A 91 3.24 1.41 13.73
C ILE A 91 4.67 0.89 13.93
N ALA A 92 5.06 -0.20 13.26
CA ALA A 92 6.40 -0.74 13.40
C ALA A 92 7.42 0.28 12.83
N PRO A 93 8.51 0.54 13.56
CA PRO A 93 9.50 1.52 13.12
C PRO A 93 10.11 1.11 11.78
N SER A 94 9.86 1.93 10.77
CA SER A 94 10.50 1.80 9.47
C SER A 94 11.79 2.61 9.51
N LEU A 95 12.93 1.94 9.53
CA LEU A 95 14.26 2.58 9.48
C LEU A 95 14.72 2.83 8.04
N GLY A 96 13.82 2.94 7.09
CA GLY A 96 14.12 3.28 5.70
C GLY A 96 13.06 2.77 4.73
N GLY A 97 12.74 3.57 3.72
CA GLY A 97 11.92 3.15 2.60
C GLY A 97 10.42 3.36 2.75
N ASP A 98 10.02 4.44 3.34
CA ASP A 98 8.63 4.90 3.25
C ASP A 98 8.28 5.22 1.79
N LEU A 99 7.06 4.86 1.37
CA LEU A 99 6.48 5.32 0.10
C LEU A 99 6.28 6.85 0.08
N THR A 100 6.66 7.51 1.16
CA THR A 100 6.58 8.95 1.34
C THR A 100 7.71 9.65 0.61
N LEU A 101 7.39 10.46 -0.38
CA LEU A 101 8.35 11.43 -0.89
C LEU A 101 8.31 12.69 -0.02
N GLN A 102 9.47 13.00 0.54
CA GLN A 102 9.67 14.24 1.28
C GLN A 102 9.81 15.43 0.33
N PHE A 103 9.65 16.65 0.85
CA PHE A 103 9.65 17.87 0.08
C PHE A 103 10.83 17.97 -0.90
N ASN A 104 12.06 17.72 -0.41
CA ASN A 104 13.27 17.80 -1.23
C ASN A 104 13.33 16.77 -2.38
N GLN A 105 12.56 15.68 -2.30
CA GLN A 105 12.44 14.69 -3.36
C GLN A 105 11.35 15.05 -4.39
N GLN A 106 10.41 15.91 -3.99
CA GLN A 106 9.30 16.33 -4.84
C GLN A 106 9.62 17.57 -5.66
N VAL A 107 10.40 18.50 -5.11
CA VAL A 107 10.79 19.74 -5.77
C VAL A 107 12.18 19.66 -6.40
N SER A 108 12.49 20.59 -7.32
CA SER A 108 13.77 20.67 -8.02
C SER A 108 14.32 22.10 -8.00
N GLY A 109 15.58 22.26 -8.40
CA GLY A 109 16.20 23.55 -8.63
C GLY A 109 16.24 24.46 -7.40
N ARG A 110 15.88 25.74 -7.62
CA ARG A 110 15.96 26.79 -6.62
C ARG A 110 15.15 26.51 -5.35
N LEU A 111 13.95 25.96 -5.48
CA LEU A 111 13.10 25.68 -4.31
C LEU A 111 13.75 24.65 -3.37
N ARG A 112 14.41 23.63 -3.94
CA ARG A 112 15.16 22.65 -3.15
C ARG A 112 16.28 23.31 -2.36
N GLN A 113 17.04 24.20 -3.01
CA GLN A 113 18.14 24.93 -2.36
C GLN A 113 17.63 25.87 -1.22
N LEU A 114 16.56 26.61 -1.47
CA LEU A 114 15.99 27.52 -0.48
C LEU A 114 15.41 26.80 0.74
N ALA A 115 15.02 25.53 0.57
CA ALA A 115 14.45 24.70 1.64
C ALA A 115 15.51 23.99 2.49
N LEU A 116 16.81 24.08 2.14
CA LEU A 116 17.90 23.47 2.92
C LEU A 116 18.20 24.28 4.19
N GLY A 117 18.66 23.57 5.22
CA GLY A 117 19.22 24.18 6.42
C GLY A 117 20.66 24.70 6.17
N PRO A 118 21.18 25.55 7.07
CA PRO A 118 22.53 26.11 6.94
C PRO A 118 23.62 25.03 6.91
N ASP A 119 23.40 23.90 7.56
CA ASP A 119 24.35 22.79 7.67
C ASP A 119 24.05 21.64 6.69
N GLU A 120 23.01 21.78 5.86
CA GLU A 120 22.58 20.74 4.91
C GLU A 120 23.20 20.99 3.53
N THR A 121 24.14 20.14 3.11
CA THR A 121 24.68 20.12 1.76
C THR A 121 24.10 18.97 0.97
N LEU A 122 23.64 19.25 -0.25
CA LEU A 122 23.23 18.20 -1.17
C LEU A 122 24.49 17.61 -1.84
N SER A 123 24.56 16.28 -1.93
CA SER A 123 25.56 15.62 -2.76
C SER A 123 25.39 16.03 -4.25
N ALA A 124 26.46 15.95 -5.03
CA ALA A 124 26.41 16.23 -6.47
C ALA A 124 25.34 15.40 -7.17
N GLN A 125 25.12 14.17 -6.73
CA GLN A 125 24.10 13.26 -7.24
C GLN A 125 22.67 13.71 -6.89
N GLN A 126 22.47 14.25 -5.70
CA GLN A 126 21.17 14.81 -5.28
C GLN A 126 20.86 16.12 -5.99
N LEU A 127 21.88 16.98 -6.24
CA LEU A 127 21.74 18.19 -7.04
C LEU A 127 21.40 17.89 -8.51
N ALA A 128 22.00 16.84 -9.07
CA ALA A 128 21.74 16.40 -10.44
C ALA A 128 20.40 15.68 -10.59
N SER A 129 19.80 15.16 -9.51
CA SER A 129 18.50 14.51 -9.57
C SER A 129 17.42 15.55 -9.88
N SER A 130 16.69 15.33 -10.97
CA SER A 130 15.45 16.08 -11.23
C SER A 130 14.44 15.77 -10.15
N GLY A 131 13.67 16.77 -9.69
CA GLY A 131 12.46 16.56 -8.90
C GLY A 131 11.40 15.80 -9.69
N GLN A 132 10.24 15.63 -9.11
CA GLN A 132 9.13 14.98 -9.79
C GLN A 132 8.71 15.76 -11.06
N PRO A 133 8.13 15.09 -12.08
CA PRO A 133 7.75 15.73 -13.34
C PRO A 133 6.83 16.96 -13.19
N TYR A 134 6.03 16.99 -12.12
CA TYR A 134 5.11 18.09 -11.82
C TYR A 134 5.78 19.24 -11.03
N SER A 135 7.05 19.13 -10.65
CA SER A 135 7.73 20.14 -9.79
C SER A 135 7.73 21.55 -10.38
N ALA A 136 7.88 21.67 -11.71
CA ALA A 136 7.82 22.95 -12.39
C ALA A 136 6.43 23.61 -12.33
N LEU A 137 5.36 22.80 -12.41
CA LEU A 137 3.98 23.27 -12.32
C LEU A 137 3.59 23.69 -10.90
N THR A 138 4.17 23.06 -9.90
CA THR A 138 3.83 23.29 -8.49
C THR A 138 4.68 24.35 -7.81
N ALA A 139 5.82 24.71 -8.39
CA ALA A 139 6.72 25.73 -7.85
C ALA A 139 6.02 27.07 -7.54
N PRO A 140 5.22 27.66 -8.45
CA PRO A 140 4.52 28.93 -8.16
C PRO A 140 3.52 28.82 -6.99
N TRP A 141 2.92 27.65 -6.78
CA TRP A 141 1.99 27.44 -5.66
C TRP A 141 2.72 27.46 -4.30
N ILE A 142 3.89 26.82 -4.25
CA ILE A 142 4.74 26.80 -3.08
C ILE A 142 5.24 28.22 -2.76
N GLU A 143 5.78 28.92 -3.76
CA GLU A 143 6.29 30.29 -3.59
C GLU A 143 5.20 31.22 -3.06
N LYS A 144 4.01 31.19 -3.68
CA LYS A 144 2.86 31.97 -3.20
C LYS A 144 2.48 31.63 -1.75
N ARG A 145 2.47 30.35 -1.39
CA ARG A 145 2.11 29.89 -0.04
C ARG A 145 3.13 30.36 0.99
N VAL A 146 4.43 30.24 0.70
CA VAL A 146 5.49 30.69 1.59
C VAL A 146 5.45 32.19 1.77
N HIS A 147 5.25 32.96 0.68
CA HIS A 147 5.13 34.42 0.74
C HIS A 147 3.95 34.87 1.61
N GLN A 148 2.77 34.30 1.40
CA GLN A 148 1.59 34.60 2.21
C GLN A 148 1.80 34.33 3.72
N ARG A 149 2.51 33.23 4.04
CA ARG A 149 2.82 32.90 5.44
C ARG A 149 3.89 33.81 6.04
N ASP A 150 4.88 34.22 5.24
CA ASP A 150 5.89 35.16 5.67
C ASP A 150 5.29 36.53 5.97
N GLU A 151 4.41 37.03 5.10
CA GLU A 151 3.67 38.29 5.35
C GLU A 151 2.82 38.21 6.64
N ALA A 152 2.08 37.09 6.81
CA ALA A 152 1.27 36.88 8.00
C ALA A 152 2.13 36.80 9.30
N ALA A 153 3.26 36.10 9.25
CA ALA A 153 4.18 35.96 10.37
C ALA A 153 4.80 37.32 10.76
N ARG A 154 5.23 38.10 9.77
CA ARG A 154 5.76 39.46 9.99
C ARG A 154 4.72 40.40 10.55
N ALA A 155 3.50 40.33 10.02
CA ALA A 155 2.40 41.15 10.56
C ALA A 155 2.07 40.80 12.00
N ALA A 156 2.06 39.50 12.38
CA ALA A 156 1.79 39.06 13.73
C ALA A 156 2.92 39.37 14.73
N SER A 157 4.17 39.39 14.28
CA SER A 157 5.37 39.62 15.13
C SER A 157 5.87 41.06 15.14
N GLY A 158 5.18 41.99 14.51
CA GLY A 158 5.67 43.38 14.35
C GLY A 158 6.98 43.47 13.53
N GLY A 159 7.21 42.50 12.62
CA GLY A 159 8.37 42.45 11.73
C GLY A 159 9.60 41.72 12.28
N THR A 160 9.52 41.18 13.50
CA THR A 160 10.68 40.55 14.19
C THR A 160 10.93 39.10 13.78
N SER A 161 9.92 38.38 13.27
CA SER A 161 10.06 37.01 12.77
C SER A 161 9.37 36.84 11.42
N GLY A 162 9.97 36.03 10.55
CA GLY A 162 9.44 35.67 9.24
C GLY A 162 9.24 34.16 9.11
N TYR A 163 8.63 33.74 7.99
CA TYR A 163 8.41 32.34 7.63
C TYR A 163 9.24 31.98 6.38
N SER A 164 10.09 30.97 6.51
CA SER A 164 11.05 30.59 5.46
C SER A 164 10.60 29.34 4.66
N TYR A 165 11.27 29.08 3.55
CA TYR A 165 11.12 27.82 2.80
C TYR A 165 11.50 26.59 3.61
N ARG A 166 12.42 26.72 4.58
CA ARG A 166 12.79 25.65 5.51
C ARG A 166 11.62 25.32 6.45
N ASP A 167 10.96 26.34 6.99
CA ASP A 167 9.80 26.14 7.87
C ASP A 167 8.67 25.45 7.12
N TYR A 168 8.46 25.85 5.85
CA TYR A 168 7.50 25.20 4.98
C TYR A 168 7.86 23.73 4.73
N ARG A 169 9.13 23.42 4.45
CA ARG A 169 9.61 22.03 4.27
C ARG A 169 9.31 21.17 5.50
N LEU A 170 9.68 21.64 6.69
CA LEU A 170 9.46 20.91 7.94
C LEU A 170 7.96 20.63 8.17
N ALA A 171 7.12 21.63 7.95
CA ALA A 171 5.67 21.48 8.06
C ALA A 171 5.12 20.50 7.00
N TYR A 172 5.63 20.56 5.76
CA TYR A 172 5.26 19.67 4.68
C TYR A 172 5.66 18.21 4.99
N ASP A 173 6.92 17.97 5.39
CA ASP A 173 7.45 16.65 5.65
C ASP A 173 6.72 15.97 6.81
N ALA A 174 6.37 16.71 7.85
CA ALA A 174 5.54 16.20 8.93
C ALA A 174 4.15 15.72 8.46
N LYS A 175 3.51 16.48 7.55
CA LYS A 175 2.20 16.10 6.98
C LYS A 175 2.32 15.00 5.93
N ALA A 176 3.38 14.98 5.13
CA ALA A 176 3.58 14.03 4.06
C ALA A 176 3.57 12.59 4.56
N ASN A 177 4.14 12.33 5.74
CA ASN A 177 4.13 11.01 6.36
C ASN A 177 2.71 10.52 6.67
N ASP A 178 1.87 11.35 7.24
CA ASP A 178 0.49 10.98 7.57
C ASP A 178 -0.37 10.79 6.30
N VAL A 179 -0.18 11.69 5.33
CA VAL A 179 -0.88 11.65 4.04
C VAL A 179 -0.51 10.38 3.27
N SER A 180 0.77 10.02 3.19
CA SER A 180 1.19 8.83 2.45
C SER A 180 0.61 7.54 3.04
N LYS A 181 0.55 7.45 4.37
CA LYS A 181 -0.09 6.33 5.08
C LYS A 181 -1.56 6.17 4.68
N ALA A 182 -2.31 7.28 4.67
CA ALA A 182 -3.71 7.26 4.29
C ALA A 182 -3.91 6.92 2.80
N LEU A 183 -3.04 7.41 1.92
CA LEU A 183 -3.17 7.24 0.47
C LEU A 183 -2.78 5.85 -0.04
N VAL A 184 -2.10 5.03 0.74
CA VAL A 184 -1.68 3.67 0.33
C VAL A 184 -2.86 2.82 -0.14
N ILE A 185 -4.05 3.05 0.42
CA ILE A 185 -5.28 2.33 0.03
C ILE A 185 -5.66 2.55 -1.44
N LEU A 186 -5.21 3.63 -2.07
CA LEU A 186 -5.49 3.92 -3.48
C LEU A 186 -4.89 2.88 -4.44
N HIS A 187 -3.86 2.16 -4.02
CA HIS A 187 -3.27 1.08 -4.81
C HIS A 187 -4.24 -0.10 -4.99
N VAL A 188 -5.16 -0.33 -4.03
CA VAL A 188 -6.12 -1.44 -4.09
C VAL A 188 -7.05 -1.36 -5.29
N PRO A 189 -7.80 -0.26 -5.52
CA PRO A 189 -8.69 -0.15 -6.67
C PRO A 189 -7.93 -0.17 -8.00
N ILE A 190 -6.72 0.38 -8.07
CA ILE A 190 -5.90 0.38 -9.28
C ILE A 190 -5.44 -1.04 -9.63
N ALA A 191 -4.92 -1.77 -8.64
CA ALA A 191 -4.56 -3.18 -8.81
C ALA A 191 -5.76 -4.05 -9.22
N ALA A 192 -6.92 -3.81 -8.61
CA ALA A 192 -8.15 -4.49 -8.95
C ALA A 192 -8.61 -4.20 -10.38
N LEU A 193 -8.51 -2.93 -10.83
CA LEU A 193 -8.86 -2.53 -12.19
C LEU A 193 -7.93 -3.17 -13.22
N ALA A 194 -6.62 -3.20 -12.96
CA ALA A 194 -5.66 -3.87 -13.82
C ALA A 194 -5.99 -5.36 -14.00
N LEU A 195 -6.31 -6.05 -12.91
CA LEU A 195 -6.72 -7.46 -12.95
C LEU A 195 -8.06 -7.65 -13.66
N LEU A 196 -9.03 -6.76 -13.47
CA LEU A 196 -10.30 -6.79 -14.20
C LEU A 196 -10.07 -6.73 -15.72
N LEU A 197 -9.19 -5.81 -16.16
CA LEU A 197 -8.85 -5.68 -17.58
C LEU A 197 -8.10 -6.91 -18.11
N MET A 198 -7.14 -7.44 -17.36
CA MET A 198 -6.36 -8.62 -17.74
C MET A 198 -7.22 -9.91 -17.82
N PHE A 199 -8.23 -10.03 -16.97
CA PHE A 199 -9.08 -11.21 -16.85
C PHE A 199 -10.55 -10.95 -17.23
N ALA A 200 -10.84 -9.92 -18.03
CA ALA A 200 -12.20 -9.54 -18.47
C ALA A 200 -12.99 -10.73 -19.04
N GLY A 201 -12.32 -11.67 -19.73
CA GLY A 201 -12.95 -12.88 -20.29
C GLY A 201 -13.40 -13.92 -19.26
N GLN A 202 -13.04 -13.80 -17.98
CA GLN A 202 -13.40 -14.78 -16.93
C GLN A 202 -14.74 -14.50 -16.25
N ARG A 203 -15.47 -13.46 -16.66
CA ARG A 203 -16.79 -13.06 -16.09
C ARG A 203 -16.79 -12.97 -14.55
N ARG A 204 -15.68 -12.49 -13.96
CA ARG A 204 -15.57 -12.27 -12.53
C ARG A 204 -16.06 -10.87 -12.16
N TYR A 205 -16.61 -10.73 -10.95
CA TYR A 205 -17.02 -9.43 -10.43
C TYR A 205 -15.79 -8.59 -10.03
N TYR A 206 -15.88 -7.27 -10.17
CA TYR A 206 -14.84 -6.35 -9.70
C TYR A 206 -14.43 -6.60 -8.25
N ALA A 207 -15.40 -6.93 -7.38
CA ALA A 207 -15.14 -7.25 -5.97
C ALA A 207 -14.17 -8.43 -5.77
N GLU A 208 -14.16 -9.42 -6.67
CA GLU A 208 -13.20 -10.54 -6.59
C GLU A 208 -11.77 -10.07 -6.91
N HIS A 209 -11.60 -9.22 -7.91
CA HIS A 209 -10.32 -8.58 -8.22
C HIS A 209 -9.85 -7.68 -7.07
N PHE A 210 -10.77 -6.95 -6.46
CA PHE A 210 -10.50 -6.10 -5.31
C PHE A 210 -10.02 -6.93 -4.10
N VAL A 211 -10.64 -8.06 -3.81
CA VAL A 211 -10.20 -9.01 -2.78
C VAL A 211 -8.80 -9.55 -3.06
N PHE A 212 -8.51 -9.89 -4.32
CA PHE A 212 -7.15 -10.31 -4.69
C PHE A 212 -6.13 -9.19 -4.43
N ALA A 213 -6.46 -7.96 -4.82
CA ALA A 213 -5.61 -6.79 -4.61
C ALA A 213 -5.34 -6.54 -3.12
N LEU A 214 -6.35 -6.66 -2.25
CA LEU A 214 -6.19 -6.57 -0.80
C LEU A 214 -5.20 -7.61 -0.28
N HIS A 215 -5.34 -8.88 -0.68
CA HIS A 215 -4.42 -9.94 -0.25
C HIS A 215 -2.99 -9.70 -0.78
N TYR A 216 -2.85 -9.30 -2.04
CA TYR A 216 -1.53 -9.05 -2.63
C TYR A 216 -0.81 -7.87 -1.96
N LEU A 217 -1.50 -6.77 -1.73
CA LEU A 217 -0.93 -5.60 -1.04
C LEU A 217 -0.66 -5.88 0.44
N SER A 218 -1.49 -6.69 1.11
CA SER A 218 -1.19 -7.16 2.46
C SER A 218 0.09 -7.99 2.50
N PHE A 219 0.28 -8.90 1.53
CA PHE A 219 1.52 -9.65 1.41
C PHE A 219 2.72 -8.72 1.16
N TRP A 220 2.58 -7.74 0.25
CA TRP A 220 3.62 -6.78 -0.06
C TRP A 220 4.07 -5.99 1.19
N MET A 221 3.11 -5.41 1.93
CA MET A 221 3.39 -4.65 3.16
C MET A 221 4.03 -5.53 4.23
N LEU A 222 3.52 -6.76 4.43
CA LEU A 222 4.07 -7.71 5.38
C LEU A 222 5.50 -8.11 5.00
N SER A 223 5.76 -8.42 3.73
CA SER A 223 7.08 -8.80 3.23
C SER A 223 8.09 -7.66 3.40
N LEU A 224 7.70 -6.43 3.05
CA LEU A 224 8.55 -5.26 3.22
C LEU A 224 8.90 -5.06 4.70
N GLN A 225 7.90 -5.15 5.60
CA GLN A 225 8.13 -5.02 7.03
C GLN A 225 9.07 -6.11 7.58
N VAL A 226 8.89 -7.36 7.17
CA VAL A 226 9.77 -8.47 7.58
C VAL A 226 11.20 -8.24 7.11
N VAL A 227 11.41 -7.81 5.86
CA VAL A 227 12.75 -7.53 5.33
C VAL A 227 13.40 -6.35 6.05
N LEU A 228 12.66 -5.28 6.32
CA LEU A 228 13.16 -4.14 7.08
C LEU A 228 13.58 -4.52 8.50
N GLN A 229 12.75 -5.29 9.21
CA GLN A 229 13.09 -5.74 10.57
C GLN A 229 14.27 -6.73 10.56
N LEU A 230 14.35 -7.59 9.55
CA LEU A 230 15.50 -8.49 9.39
C LEU A 230 16.79 -7.69 9.11
N SER A 231 16.74 -6.69 8.25
CA SER A 231 17.88 -5.79 8.02
C SER A 231 18.33 -5.11 9.30
N ASN A 232 17.38 -4.55 10.07
CA ASN A 232 17.68 -3.92 11.36
C ASN A 232 18.33 -4.89 12.35
N LEU A 233 17.84 -6.13 12.42
CA LEU A 233 18.40 -7.16 13.28
C LEU A 233 19.82 -7.54 12.83
N LEU A 234 20.04 -7.70 11.53
CA LEU A 234 21.37 -8.02 10.98
C LEU A 234 22.37 -6.89 11.19
N ASN A 235 21.92 -5.63 11.22
CA ASN A 235 22.78 -4.47 11.52
C ASN A 235 23.29 -4.43 12.97
N LEU A 236 22.78 -5.29 13.86
CA LEU A 236 23.35 -5.49 15.20
C LEU A 236 24.57 -6.42 15.20
N LEU A 237 24.83 -7.14 14.09
CA LEU A 237 25.98 -8.00 13.92
C LEU A 237 27.23 -7.18 13.52
N PRO A 238 28.45 -7.76 13.58
CA PRO A 238 29.63 -7.12 13.03
C PRO A 238 29.48 -6.79 11.54
N ALA A 239 30.00 -5.63 11.10
CA ALA A 239 29.82 -5.11 9.74
C ALA A 239 30.25 -6.09 8.61
N VAL A 240 31.16 -7.00 8.89
CA VAL A 240 31.60 -8.06 7.95
C VAL A 240 30.48 -9.04 7.58
N LEU A 241 29.46 -9.17 8.43
CA LEU A 241 28.32 -10.08 8.23
C LEU A 241 27.09 -9.37 7.67
N HIS A 242 27.14 -8.07 7.43
CA HIS A 242 26.02 -7.34 6.85
C HIS A 242 25.87 -7.70 5.37
N PRO A 243 24.69 -8.18 4.94
CA PRO A 243 24.38 -8.27 3.53
C PRO A 243 24.42 -6.84 2.92
N PRO A 244 24.91 -6.69 1.69
CA PRO A 244 24.86 -5.39 1.03
C PRO A 244 23.40 -4.96 0.82
N ASP A 245 23.11 -3.66 0.89
CA ASP A 245 21.75 -3.10 0.69
C ASP A 245 21.12 -3.58 -0.62
N ALA A 246 21.93 -3.75 -1.66
CA ALA A 246 21.52 -4.31 -2.93
C ALA A 246 20.87 -5.72 -2.80
N ALA A 247 21.26 -6.52 -1.81
CA ALA A 247 20.67 -7.86 -1.62
C ALA A 247 19.19 -7.77 -1.18
N TYR A 248 18.84 -6.81 -0.34
CA TYR A 248 17.46 -6.58 0.08
C TYR A 248 16.61 -6.05 -1.07
N ASP A 249 17.15 -5.14 -1.87
CA ASP A 249 16.51 -4.64 -3.09
C ASP A 249 16.23 -5.77 -4.09
N TRP A 250 17.23 -6.60 -4.36
CA TRP A 250 17.07 -7.76 -5.24
C TRP A 250 16.06 -8.75 -4.70
N LEU A 251 16.08 -9.01 -3.39
CA LEU A 251 15.09 -9.89 -2.76
C LEU A 251 13.66 -9.37 -3.00
N MET A 252 13.40 -8.09 -2.76
CA MET A 252 12.07 -7.52 -2.97
C MET A 252 11.67 -7.48 -4.44
N ARG A 253 12.58 -7.10 -5.33
CA ARG A 253 12.34 -7.05 -6.79
C ARG A 253 12.05 -8.43 -7.39
N THR A 254 12.49 -9.51 -6.76
CA THR A 254 12.21 -10.89 -7.22
C THR A 254 11.04 -11.52 -6.48
N LEU A 255 10.96 -11.38 -5.17
CA LEU A 255 9.94 -11.99 -4.33
C LEU A 255 8.52 -11.55 -4.72
N LEU A 256 8.31 -10.23 -4.87
CA LEU A 256 6.98 -9.68 -5.12
C LEU A 256 6.40 -10.11 -6.49
N PRO A 257 7.13 -9.99 -7.61
CA PRO A 257 6.63 -10.50 -8.89
C PRO A 257 6.46 -12.02 -8.90
N ALA A 258 7.39 -12.77 -8.31
CA ALA A 258 7.27 -14.22 -8.22
C ALA A 258 6.01 -14.63 -7.44
N TYR A 259 5.79 -14.03 -6.27
CA TYR A 259 4.56 -14.24 -5.51
C TYR A 259 3.31 -13.91 -6.34
N ALA A 260 3.32 -12.78 -7.08
CA ALA A 260 2.20 -12.37 -7.93
C ALA A 260 1.87 -13.46 -8.98
N VAL A 261 2.88 -14.04 -9.65
CA VAL A 261 2.67 -15.10 -10.65
C VAL A 261 1.99 -16.31 -10.04
N PHE A 262 2.51 -16.83 -8.92
CA PHE A 262 1.92 -17.99 -8.25
C PHE A 262 0.52 -17.68 -7.70
N ALA A 263 0.33 -16.49 -7.14
CA ALA A 263 -0.94 -16.05 -6.59
C ALA A 263 -2.01 -15.90 -7.67
N VAL A 264 -1.69 -15.26 -8.80
CA VAL A 264 -2.59 -15.12 -9.95
C VAL A 264 -2.92 -16.50 -10.52
N ARG A 265 -1.91 -17.35 -10.76
CA ARG A 265 -2.13 -18.69 -11.29
C ARG A 265 -3.13 -19.48 -10.45
N ARG A 266 -2.97 -19.47 -9.13
CA ARG A 266 -3.83 -20.20 -8.20
C ARG A 266 -5.21 -19.59 -8.08
N ALA A 267 -5.30 -18.29 -7.85
CA ALA A 267 -6.57 -17.60 -7.60
C ALA A 267 -7.48 -17.63 -8.83
N TYR A 268 -6.91 -17.41 -10.02
CA TYR A 268 -7.66 -17.36 -11.28
C TYR A 268 -7.73 -18.71 -12.01
N SER A 269 -7.10 -19.76 -11.48
CA SER A 269 -7.05 -21.10 -12.08
C SER A 269 -6.63 -21.08 -13.53
N THR A 270 -5.56 -20.34 -13.83
CA THR A 270 -5.08 -20.09 -15.19
C THR A 270 -3.75 -20.80 -15.48
N GLY A 271 -3.43 -20.99 -16.75
CA GLY A 271 -2.12 -21.49 -17.18
C GLY A 271 -0.99 -20.49 -16.96
N TRP A 272 0.26 -20.98 -17.05
CA TRP A 272 1.45 -20.16 -16.80
C TRP A 272 1.54 -18.89 -17.65
N PRO A 273 1.29 -18.92 -19.00
CA PRO A 273 1.41 -17.72 -19.82
C PRO A 273 0.45 -16.59 -19.37
N LYS A 274 -0.81 -16.96 -19.08
CA LYS A 274 -1.81 -15.99 -18.58
C LYS A 274 -1.49 -15.53 -17.17
N ALA A 275 -0.93 -16.38 -16.32
CA ALA A 275 -0.50 -15.99 -14.97
C ALA A 275 0.66 -15.00 -15.00
N LEU A 276 1.66 -15.23 -15.86
CA LEU A 276 2.78 -14.31 -16.07
C LEU A 276 2.30 -12.95 -16.59
N LEU A 277 1.44 -12.96 -17.63
CA LEU A 277 0.88 -11.72 -18.17
C LEU A 277 0.07 -10.95 -17.13
N GLY A 278 -0.80 -11.65 -16.39
CA GLY A 278 -1.61 -11.04 -15.32
C GLY A 278 -0.79 -10.48 -14.17
N ALA A 279 0.26 -11.20 -13.75
CA ALA A 279 1.17 -10.73 -12.72
C ALA A 279 2.00 -9.53 -13.20
N PHE A 280 2.50 -9.56 -14.44
CA PHE A 280 3.18 -8.43 -15.06
C PHE A 280 2.29 -7.20 -15.13
N GLY A 281 1.04 -7.35 -15.63
CA GLY A 281 0.07 -6.25 -15.70
C GLY A 281 -0.27 -5.68 -14.32
N LEU A 282 -0.41 -6.53 -13.29
CA LEU A 282 -0.64 -6.10 -11.91
C LEU A 282 0.53 -5.26 -11.39
N VAL A 283 1.76 -5.78 -11.50
CA VAL A 283 2.96 -5.09 -10.99
C VAL A 283 3.20 -3.81 -11.78
N ALA A 284 3.09 -3.85 -13.10
CA ALA A 284 3.23 -2.67 -13.96
C ALA A 284 2.21 -1.59 -13.60
N ALA A 285 0.94 -1.95 -13.39
CA ALA A 285 -0.10 -1.00 -12.99
C ALA A 285 0.21 -0.33 -11.65
N ILE A 286 0.67 -1.09 -10.65
CA ILE A 286 1.07 -0.55 -9.34
C ILE A 286 2.27 0.40 -9.49
N VAL A 287 3.30 0.01 -10.25
CA VAL A 287 4.50 0.82 -10.48
C VAL A 287 4.15 2.10 -11.23
N LEU A 288 3.39 2.01 -12.32
CA LEU A 288 2.99 3.18 -13.12
C LEU A 288 2.09 4.12 -12.31
N PHE A 289 1.14 3.57 -11.54
CA PHE A 289 0.33 4.38 -10.64
C PHE A 289 1.18 5.10 -9.61
N ASN A 290 2.15 4.43 -9.00
CA ASN A 290 3.06 5.03 -8.03
C ASN A 290 3.88 6.17 -8.66
N LEU A 291 4.50 5.92 -9.82
CA LEU A 291 5.36 6.89 -10.49
C LEU A 291 4.63 8.15 -10.97
N PHE A 292 3.43 7.99 -11.55
CA PHE A 292 2.77 9.10 -12.25
C PHE A 292 1.62 9.73 -11.46
N VAL A 293 0.92 8.95 -10.63
CA VAL A 293 -0.31 9.41 -9.98
C VAL A 293 -0.17 9.56 -8.48
N TYR A 294 0.33 8.52 -7.81
CA TYR A 294 0.37 8.49 -6.35
C TYR A 294 1.16 9.66 -5.76
N HIS A 295 2.37 9.92 -6.25
CA HIS A 295 3.19 11.02 -5.75
C HIS A 295 2.62 12.40 -6.05
N ALA A 296 1.96 12.56 -7.20
CA ALA A 296 1.25 13.80 -7.53
C ALA A 296 0.06 14.04 -6.59
N VAL A 297 -0.72 12.99 -6.31
CA VAL A 297 -1.84 13.06 -5.34
C VAL A 297 -1.31 13.33 -3.94
N GLN A 298 -0.24 12.64 -3.52
CA GLN A 298 0.43 12.88 -2.24
C GLN A 298 0.84 14.35 -2.11
N PHE A 299 1.49 14.91 -3.15
CA PHE A 299 1.89 16.32 -3.16
C PHE A 299 0.69 17.24 -3.00
N VAL A 300 -0.36 17.10 -3.83
CA VAL A 300 -1.54 17.98 -3.80
C VAL A 300 -2.24 17.93 -2.44
N VAL A 301 -2.45 16.73 -1.89
CA VAL A 301 -3.11 16.58 -0.59
C VAL A 301 -2.25 17.16 0.54
N THR A 302 -0.95 16.87 0.55
CA THR A 302 -0.01 17.42 1.55
C THR A 302 0.04 18.95 1.45
N PHE A 303 0.16 19.49 0.23
CA PHE A 303 0.14 20.94 0.00
C PHE A 303 -1.15 21.61 0.51
N ALA A 304 -2.30 20.98 0.29
CA ALA A 304 -3.58 21.50 0.75
C ALA A 304 -3.71 21.50 2.29
N LEU A 305 -3.05 20.56 2.96
CA LEU A 305 -3.06 20.44 4.43
C LEU A 305 -1.92 21.22 5.10
N THR A 306 -0.91 21.65 4.34
CA THR A 306 0.18 22.50 4.79
C THR A 306 -0.12 23.94 4.54
#